data_b55db1e0fe80a0596a03d716dc730862
#
_entry.id   b55db1e0fe80a0596a03d716dc730862
#
_cell.length_a   1.000
_cell.length_b   1.000
_cell.length_c   1.000
_cell.angle_alpha   90.00
_cell.angle_beta   90.00
_cell.angle_gamma   90.00
#
_symmetry.space_group_name_H-M   'P 1'
#
loop_
_entity.id
_entity.type
_entity.pdbx_description
1 polymer ?
#
loop_
_entity_poly.entity_id
_entity_poly.type
_entity_poly.pdbx_seq_one_letter_code
_entity_poly.pdbx_strand_id
1 'polypeptide(L)'
;FSEQRFEITFISASGQIYRYYLAIDRTGIIREALYKQSKRRAAFSCLFAVERNTDGKYEKKEGKASELAAALKNSNNSYGLFVSKLALLGNRDAIETASWFKDILLPGTVPEDREYDPAGRDEDIKVMKDPRFLEIFRMVDYSICSIEVDNDKPYGKSLIIRKDADGNEIRRELQQDSTGVREFFAWAVQIFRVVYENRVVFADEMDRVLNPILSDRVVAFVNGAEHRGQFIFSTHNVLHLNLKTYMKEQIYFVTKSKDSLTSELYSLADFPDVRYETAKVYEFYMKGILGGTAFE
;
A
#
# COMPACT_ATOMS: atom_id res chain seq x y z
N PHE A 1 -17.37 16.78 13.71
CA PHE A 1 -16.72 15.94 12.72
C PHE A 1 -17.48 16.09 11.41
N SER A 2 -16.83 16.64 10.43
CA SER A 2 -17.30 16.74 9.06
C SER A 2 -17.28 15.36 8.40
N GLU A 3 -18.09 15.19 7.37
CA GLU A 3 -18.08 14.05 6.47
C GLU A 3 -16.67 13.81 5.94
N GLN A 4 -16.22 12.55 5.97
CA GLN A 4 -15.00 12.10 5.31
C GLN A 4 -15.36 11.37 4.02
N ARG A 5 -14.66 11.68 2.94
CA ARG A 5 -14.88 11.11 1.61
C ARG A 5 -13.62 10.43 1.11
N PHE A 6 -13.81 9.25 0.54
CA PHE A 6 -12.75 8.46 -0.08
C PHE A 6 -13.21 8.06 -1.48
N GLU A 7 -12.36 8.25 -2.45
CA GLU A 7 -12.56 7.74 -3.81
C GLU A 7 -11.27 7.09 -4.29
N ILE A 8 -11.40 5.89 -4.83
CA ILE A 8 -10.26 5.17 -5.40
C ILE A 8 -10.66 4.52 -6.72
N THR A 9 -9.82 4.69 -7.74
CA THR A 9 -9.93 3.97 -9.01
C THR A 9 -8.78 2.97 -9.10
N PHE A 10 -9.10 1.71 -9.36
CA PHE A 10 -8.13 0.63 -9.37
C PHE A 10 -8.41 -0.38 -10.49
N ILE A 11 -7.39 -1.19 -10.80
CA ILE A 11 -7.48 -2.31 -11.72
C ILE A 11 -7.49 -3.60 -10.89
N SER A 12 -8.53 -4.42 -11.04
CA SER A 12 -8.62 -5.72 -10.38
C SER A 12 -7.68 -6.75 -11.02
N ALA A 13 -7.50 -7.90 -10.37
CA ALA A 13 -6.72 -9.02 -10.90
C ALA A 13 -7.22 -9.51 -12.28
N SER A 14 -8.52 -9.36 -12.58
CA SER A 14 -9.09 -9.67 -13.90
C SER A 14 -8.81 -8.62 -14.97
N GLY A 15 -8.11 -7.52 -14.64
CA GLY A 15 -7.85 -6.38 -15.52
C GLY A 15 -9.06 -5.45 -15.70
N GLN A 16 -10.10 -5.60 -14.89
CA GLN A 16 -11.26 -4.72 -14.92
C GLN A 16 -10.99 -3.46 -14.08
N ILE A 17 -11.38 -2.29 -14.59
CA ILE A 17 -11.24 -1.02 -13.87
C ILE A 17 -12.51 -0.75 -13.09
N TYR A 18 -12.36 -0.48 -11.81
CA TYR A 18 -13.40 -0.08 -10.89
C TYR A 18 -13.09 1.28 -10.29
N ARG A 19 -14.16 1.99 -9.88
CA ARG A 19 -14.09 3.17 -9.03
C ARG A 19 -14.99 2.92 -7.83
N TYR A 20 -14.40 2.97 -6.66
CA TYR A 20 -15.10 2.83 -5.38
C TYR A 20 -15.17 4.17 -4.68
N TYR A 21 -16.35 4.51 -4.17
CA TYR A 21 -16.61 5.73 -3.41
C TYR A 21 -17.21 5.39 -2.05
N LEU A 22 -16.70 6.03 -1.00
CA LEU A 22 -17.16 5.91 0.37
C LEU A 22 -17.21 7.28 1.04
N ALA A 23 -18.36 7.63 1.61
CA ALA A 23 -18.51 8.78 2.51
C ALA A 23 -19.01 8.30 3.87
N ILE A 24 -18.35 8.74 4.93
CA ILE A 24 -18.63 8.35 6.31
C ILE A 24 -18.67 9.57 7.24
N ASP A 25 -19.39 9.43 8.34
CA ASP A 25 -19.35 10.33 9.49
C ASP A 25 -19.21 9.52 10.80
N ARG A 26 -19.35 10.16 11.95
CA ARG A 26 -19.29 9.49 13.27
C ARG A 26 -20.40 8.44 13.47
N THR A 27 -21.48 8.50 12.72
CA THR A 27 -22.63 7.63 12.86
C THR A 27 -22.64 6.48 11.86
N GLY A 28 -21.64 6.44 10.96
CA GLY A 28 -21.46 5.35 10.00
C GLY A 28 -21.36 5.83 8.55
N ILE A 29 -21.73 4.94 7.63
CA ILE A 29 -21.70 5.21 6.20
C ILE A 29 -22.80 6.22 5.84
N ILE A 30 -22.41 7.31 5.15
CA ILE A 30 -23.36 8.26 4.54
C ILE A 30 -23.73 7.77 3.14
N ARG A 31 -22.72 7.44 2.35
CA ARG A 31 -22.86 6.97 0.98
C ARG A 31 -21.77 5.97 0.63
N GLU A 32 -22.15 4.92 -0.09
CA GLU A 32 -21.22 3.95 -0.67
C GLU A 32 -21.65 3.65 -2.09
N ALA A 33 -20.68 3.63 -3.02
CA ALA A 33 -20.94 3.35 -4.42
C ALA A 33 -19.78 2.61 -5.09
N LEU A 34 -20.12 1.74 -6.04
CA LEU A 34 -19.18 1.04 -6.89
C LEU A 34 -19.53 1.26 -8.35
N TYR A 35 -18.53 1.64 -9.13
CA TYR A 35 -18.66 1.86 -10.56
C TYR A 35 -17.67 0.95 -11.29
N LYS A 36 -18.04 0.54 -12.49
CA LYS A 36 -17.25 -0.29 -13.39
C LYS A 36 -17.03 0.40 -14.71
N GLN A 37 -15.79 0.46 -15.18
CA GLN A 37 -15.48 1.03 -16.48
C GLN A 37 -15.84 0.07 -17.61
N SER A 38 -16.51 0.59 -18.64
CA SER A 38 -16.81 -0.18 -19.84
C SER A 38 -15.51 -0.45 -20.63
N LYS A 39 -15.32 -1.70 -21.08
CA LYS A 39 -14.18 -2.07 -21.94
C LYS A 39 -14.17 -1.34 -23.29
N ARG A 40 -15.34 -0.89 -23.78
CA ARG A 40 -15.48 -0.24 -25.09
C ARG A 40 -15.49 1.29 -25.05
N ARG A 41 -15.88 1.84 -23.93
CA ARG A 41 -15.99 3.29 -23.71
C ARG A 41 -15.34 3.60 -22.38
N ALA A 42 -14.53 4.64 -22.30
CA ALA A 42 -13.91 5.05 -21.03
C ALA A 42 -14.91 5.50 -19.93
N ALA A 43 -16.21 5.28 -20.16
CA ALA A 43 -17.29 5.66 -19.28
C ALA A 43 -17.49 4.64 -18.16
N PHE A 44 -17.74 5.13 -16.95
CA PHE A 44 -18.12 4.33 -15.81
C PHE A 44 -19.64 4.13 -15.75
N SER A 45 -20.07 2.91 -15.41
CA SER A 45 -21.47 2.57 -15.11
C SER A 45 -21.59 2.23 -13.62
N CYS A 46 -22.64 2.71 -12.98
CA CYS A 46 -22.91 2.41 -11.59
C CYS A 46 -23.37 0.96 -11.41
N LEU A 47 -22.66 0.20 -10.58
CA LEU A 47 -23.05 -1.14 -10.18
C LEU A 47 -24.02 -1.09 -8.99
N PHE A 48 -23.68 -0.30 -7.99
CA PHE A 48 -24.56 0.07 -6.91
C PHE A 48 -24.19 1.44 -6.33
N ALA A 49 -25.17 2.15 -5.83
CA ALA A 49 -25.01 3.30 -4.95
C ALA A 49 -26.10 3.25 -3.87
N VAL A 50 -25.70 3.36 -2.62
CA VAL A 50 -26.55 3.44 -1.45
C VAL A 50 -26.27 4.72 -0.68
N GLU A 51 -27.28 5.25 -0.03
CA GLU A 51 -27.16 6.46 0.78
C GLU A 51 -28.04 6.33 2.01
N ARG A 52 -27.57 6.86 3.13
CA ARG A 52 -28.32 6.92 4.38
C ARG A 52 -29.27 8.12 4.34
N ASN A 53 -30.56 7.88 4.56
CA ASN A 53 -31.57 8.92 4.63
C ASN A 53 -31.61 9.60 6.02
N THR A 54 -32.47 10.61 6.16
CA THR A 54 -32.66 11.37 7.41
C THR A 54 -33.12 10.51 8.60
N ASP A 55 -33.79 9.39 8.33
CA ASP A 55 -34.24 8.43 9.35
C ASP A 55 -33.15 7.41 9.74
N GLY A 56 -31.94 7.54 9.19
CA GLY A 56 -30.82 6.64 9.44
C GLY A 56 -30.90 5.32 8.67
N LYS A 57 -31.86 5.17 7.76
CA LYS A 57 -32.02 3.96 6.93
C LYS A 57 -31.27 4.11 5.61
N TYR A 58 -30.75 2.99 5.10
CA TYR A 58 -30.07 2.96 3.81
C TYR A 58 -31.06 2.73 2.66
N GLU A 59 -30.89 3.52 1.62
CA GLU A 59 -31.70 3.47 0.41
C GLU A 59 -30.82 3.29 -0.82
N LYS A 60 -31.33 2.52 -1.78
CA LYS A 60 -30.74 2.44 -3.11
C LYS A 60 -30.95 3.75 -3.85
N LYS A 61 -29.86 4.39 -4.30
CA LYS A 61 -29.92 5.56 -5.18
C LYS A 61 -29.77 5.18 -6.64
N GLU A 62 -28.85 4.24 -6.95
CA GLU A 62 -28.56 3.84 -8.32
C GLU A 62 -27.99 2.40 -8.35
N GLY A 63 -27.95 1.82 -9.54
CA GLY A 63 -27.25 0.56 -9.79
C GLY A 63 -28.16 -0.61 -10.11
N LYS A 64 -27.53 -1.68 -10.63
CA LYS A 64 -28.21 -2.87 -11.18
C LYS A 64 -27.91 -4.15 -10.40
N ALA A 65 -27.14 -4.08 -9.30
CA ALA A 65 -26.80 -5.26 -8.52
C ALA A 65 -28.10 -5.91 -7.98
N SER A 66 -28.36 -7.15 -8.38
CA SER A 66 -29.56 -7.92 -8.00
C SER A 66 -29.60 -8.21 -6.50
N GLU A 67 -28.43 -8.36 -5.89
CA GLU A 67 -28.25 -8.70 -4.47
C GLU A 67 -28.43 -7.47 -3.54
N LEU A 68 -28.50 -6.26 -4.12
CA LEU A 68 -28.56 -5.02 -3.35
C LEU A 68 -29.79 -4.95 -2.43
N ALA A 69 -30.93 -5.46 -2.89
CA ALA A 69 -32.15 -5.50 -2.07
C ALA A 69 -31.99 -6.38 -0.83
N ALA A 70 -31.27 -7.51 -0.94
CA ALA A 70 -30.97 -8.39 0.18
C ALA A 70 -29.94 -7.75 1.13
N ALA A 71 -28.92 -7.07 0.60
CA ALA A 71 -27.93 -6.36 1.39
C ALA A 71 -28.54 -5.21 2.21
N LEU A 72 -29.54 -4.52 1.66
CA LEU A 72 -30.27 -3.45 2.35
C LEU A 72 -31.15 -3.96 3.50
N LYS A 73 -31.81 -5.11 3.34
CA LYS A 73 -32.63 -5.73 4.40
C LYS A 73 -31.82 -6.08 5.65
N ASN A 74 -30.55 -6.42 5.48
CA ASN A 74 -29.64 -6.84 6.55
C ASN A 74 -28.74 -5.69 7.04
N SER A 75 -29.14 -4.42 6.87
CA SER A 75 -28.30 -3.26 7.12
C SER A 75 -28.44 -2.64 8.52
N ASN A 76 -28.64 -3.47 9.56
CA ASN A 76 -28.70 -3.00 10.95
C ASN A 76 -27.35 -2.47 11.50
N ASN A 77 -26.25 -2.71 10.78
CA ASN A 77 -24.91 -2.21 11.14
C ASN A 77 -24.56 -1.03 10.23
N SER A 78 -24.51 0.16 10.82
CA SER A 78 -24.18 1.41 10.12
C SER A 78 -22.72 1.51 9.62
N TYR A 79 -21.82 0.63 10.08
CA TYR A 79 -20.42 0.57 9.69
C TYR A 79 -20.08 -0.60 8.74
N GLY A 80 -21.03 -1.49 8.50
CA GLY A 80 -20.82 -2.64 7.61
C GLY A 80 -20.90 -2.25 6.14
N LEU A 81 -19.76 -2.28 5.43
CA LEU A 81 -19.64 -1.91 4.01
C LEU A 81 -20.59 -2.73 3.12
N PHE A 82 -21.29 -2.07 2.21
CA PHE A 82 -22.19 -2.73 1.25
C PHE A 82 -21.44 -3.57 0.24
N VAL A 83 -20.25 -3.14 -0.18
CA VAL A 83 -19.37 -3.97 -1.04
C VAL A 83 -19.07 -5.31 -0.39
N SER A 84 -18.78 -5.35 0.92
CA SER A 84 -18.53 -6.60 1.65
C SER A 84 -19.80 -7.45 1.76
N LYS A 85 -20.97 -6.85 2.04
CA LYS A 85 -22.25 -7.55 2.07
C LYS A 85 -22.61 -8.15 0.70
N LEU A 86 -22.40 -7.41 -0.38
CA LEU A 86 -22.62 -7.89 -1.74
C LEU A 86 -21.65 -9.00 -2.13
N ALA A 87 -20.39 -8.93 -1.70
CA ALA A 87 -19.43 -10.00 -1.90
C ALA A 87 -19.85 -11.30 -1.20
N LEU A 88 -20.34 -11.22 0.05
CA LEU A 88 -20.89 -12.36 0.78
C LEU A 88 -22.14 -12.95 0.11
N LEU A 89 -22.93 -12.14 -0.60
CA LEU A 89 -24.08 -12.58 -1.39
C LEU A 89 -23.71 -13.12 -2.77
N GLY A 90 -22.42 -13.22 -3.09
CA GLY A 90 -21.93 -13.81 -4.34
C GLY A 90 -21.87 -12.84 -5.51
N ASN A 91 -22.02 -11.52 -5.30
CA ASN A 91 -21.86 -10.55 -6.37
C ASN A 91 -20.42 -10.51 -6.85
N ARG A 92 -20.17 -10.85 -8.11
CA ARG A 92 -18.83 -11.01 -8.68
C ARG A 92 -18.00 -9.72 -8.64
N ASP A 93 -18.58 -8.59 -9.01
CA ASP A 93 -17.88 -7.31 -9.03
C ASP A 93 -17.50 -6.84 -7.62
N ALA A 94 -18.38 -7.11 -6.65
CA ALA A 94 -18.12 -6.84 -5.24
C ALA A 94 -17.02 -7.77 -4.66
N ILE A 95 -16.99 -9.04 -5.06
CA ILE A 95 -15.93 -9.99 -4.69
C ILE A 95 -14.58 -9.50 -5.22
N GLU A 96 -14.50 -9.12 -6.50
CA GLU A 96 -13.26 -8.59 -7.09
C GLU A 96 -12.78 -7.32 -6.38
N THR A 97 -13.71 -6.43 -6.03
CA THR A 97 -13.40 -5.19 -5.28
C THR A 97 -12.90 -5.50 -3.87
N ALA A 98 -13.60 -6.34 -3.13
CA ALA A 98 -13.23 -6.71 -1.77
C ALA A 98 -11.88 -7.43 -1.73
N SER A 99 -11.62 -8.32 -2.71
CA SER A 99 -10.33 -9.00 -2.86
C SER A 99 -9.21 -8.02 -3.12
N TRP A 100 -9.41 -7.02 -3.99
CA TRP A 100 -8.40 -6.01 -4.25
C TRP A 100 -8.02 -5.23 -2.99
N PHE A 101 -9.01 -4.80 -2.17
CA PHE A 101 -8.74 -4.14 -0.90
C PHE A 101 -8.04 -5.05 0.12
N LYS A 102 -8.39 -6.34 0.16
CA LYS A 102 -7.71 -7.34 1.00
C LYS A 102 -6.24 -7.52 0.58
N ASP A 103 -5.97 -7.38 -0.70
CA ASP A 103 -4.65 -7.57 -1.29
C ASP A 103 -3.74 -6.34 -1.21
N ILE A 104 -4.26 -5.18 -0.78
CA ILE A 104 -3.44 -4.02 -0.45
C ILE A 104 -2.60 -4.34 0.79
N LEU A 105 -1.30 -4.15 0.64
CA LEU A 105 -0.35 -4.41 1.70
C LEU A 105 -0.06 -3.11 2.46
N LEU A 106 -0.23 -3.15 3.76
CA LEU A 106 0.13 -2.06 4.67
C LEU A 106 1.27 -2.57 5.56
N PRO A 107 2.54 -2.26 5.23
CA PRO A 107 3.66 -2.66 6.06
C PRO A 107 3.48 -2.07 7.46
N GLY A 108 3.41 -2.94 8.42
CA GLY A 108 3.33 -2.57 9.84
C GLY A 108 4.60 -2.98 10.57
N THR A 109 4.56 -2.91 11.88
CA THR A 109 5.59 -3.49 12.75
C THR A 109 5.77 -4.98 12.46
N VAL A 110 6.98 -5.49 12.75
CA VAL A 110 7.29 -6.93 12.64
C VAL A 110 6.18 -7.74 13.28
N PRO A 111 5.67 -8.77 12.60
CA PRO A 111 4.49 -9.53 13.06
C PRO A 111 4.70 -10.38 14.31
N GLU A 112 5.73 -10.13 15.12
CA GLU A 112 6.04 -10.91 16.32
C GLU A 112 4.89 -10.94 17.34
N ASP A 113 4.08 -9.87 17.39
CA ASP A 113 2.99 -9.70 18.37
C ASP A 113 1.59 -9.93 17.74
N ARG A 114 1.49 -10.30 16.48
CA ARG A 114 0.20 -10.61 15.86
C ARG A 114 -0.11 -12.09 16.01
N GLU A 115 -1.28 -12.41 16.53
CA GLU A 115 -1.92 -13.71 16.26
C GLU A 115 -2.08 -13.82 14.73
N TYR A 116 -1.18 -14.57 14.11
CA TYR A 116 -1.20 -14.80 12.68
C TYR A 116 -2.45 -15.57 12.29
N ASP A 117 -3.22 -15.00 11.38
CA ASP A 117 -4.11 -15.82 10.56
C ASP A 117 -3.28 -16.91 9.88
N PRO A 118 -3.57 -18.20 10.13
CA PRO A 118 -2.79 -19.32 9.55
C PRO A 118 -2.63 -19.23 8.03
N ALA A 119 -3.65 -18.76 7.32
CA ALA A 119 -3.59 -18.62 5.86
C ALA A 119 -2.58 -17.54 5.43
N GLY A 120 -2.55 -16.39 6.11
CA GLY A 120 -1.57 -15.34 5.85
C GLY A 120 -0.14 -15.78 6.13
N ARG A 121 0.07 -16.55 7.21
CA ARG A 121 1.36 -17.15 7.53
C ARG A 121 1.86 -18.08 6.44
N ASP A 122 1.00 -18.96 5.94
CA ASP A 122 1.37 -19.92 4.91
C ASP A 122 1.71 -19.24 3.58
N GLU A 123 1.05 -18.12 3.26
CA GLU A 123 1.40 -17.28 2.11
C GLU A 123 2.78 -16.62 2.29
N ASP A 124 3.08 -16.08 3.46
CA ASP A 124 4.39 -15.49 3.77
C ASP A 124 5.52 -16.53 3.67
N ILE A 125 5.30 -17.73 4.22
CA ILE A 125 6.26 -18.85 4.14
C ILE A 125 6.57 -19.22 2.70
N LYS A 126 5.58 -19.22 1.81
CA LYS A 126 5.80 -19.49 0.37
C LYS A 126 6.71 -18.44 -0.24
N VAL A 127 6.50 -17.15 0.07
CA VAL A 127 7.35 -16.06 -0.38
C VAL A 127 8.78 -16.24 0.15
N MET A 128 8.93 -16.48 1.46
CA MET A 128 10.25 -16.62 2.10
C MET A 128 11.06 -17.82 1.57
N LYS A 129 10.39 -18.85 1.07
CA LYS A 129 11.02 -20.04 0.47
C LYS A 129 11.33 -19.89 -1.02
N ASP A 130 10.84 -18.81 -1.67
CA ASP A 130 11.20 -18.53 -3.05
C ASP A 130 12.66 -18.05 -3.14
N PRO A 131 13.49 -18.59 -4.03
CA PRO A 131 14.90 -18.17 -4.16
C PRO A 131 15.08 -16.67 -4.39
N ARG A 132 14.14 -16.02 -5.08
CA ARG A 132 14.17 -14.57 -5.35
C ARG A 132 14.00 -13.72 -4.09
N PHE A 133 13.40 -14.26 -3.03
CA PHE A 133 13.28 -13.58 -1.74
C PHE A 133 14.65 -13.32 -1.11
N LEU A 134 15.57 -14.27 -1.22
CA LEU A 134 16.94 -14.12 -0.69
C LEU A 134 17.66 -12.95 -1.36
N GLU A 135 17.47 -12.73 -2.66
CA GLU A 135 18.08 -11.60 -3.39
C GLU A 135 17.64 -10.26 -2.82
N ILE A 136 16.34 -10.13 -2.51
CA ILE A 136 15.78 -8.92 -1.88
C ILE A 136 16.34 -8.78 -0.47
N PHE A 137 16.27 -9.82 0.34
CA PHE A 137 16.67 -9.77 1.73
C PHE A 137 18.17 -9.46 1.92
N ARG A 138 19.03 -9.92 1.02
CA ARG A 138 20.46 -9.61 1.01
C ARG A 138 20.80 -8.12 0.83
N MET A 139 19.84 -7.29 0.45
CA MET A 139 20.08 -5.83 0.37
C MET A 139 20.43 -5.21 1.72
N VAL A 140 19.94 -5.79 2.82
CA VAL A 140 20.24 -5.31 4.18
C VAL A 140 21.65 -5.72 4.63
N ASP A 141 22.10 -6.92 4.22
CA ASP A 141 23.40 -7.49 4.61
C ASP A 141 23.86 -8.53 3.59
N TYR A 142 24.89 -8.19 2.81
CA TYR A 142 25.41 -9.06 1.76
C TYR A 142 26.12 -10.33 2.26
N SER A 143 26.44 -10.41 3.55
CA SER A 143 27.00 -11.63 4.16
C SER A 143 25.98 -12.78 4.28
N ILE A 144 24.68 -12.46 4.19
CA ILE A 144 23.60 -13.45 4.22
C ILE A 144 23.70 -14.32 2.97
N CYS A 145 23.86 -15.63 3.17
CA CYS A 145 23.98 -16.58 2.08
C CYS A 145 22.76 -17.50 1.92
N SER A 146 22.02 -17.75 2.99
CA SER A 146 20.76 -18.55 2.94
C SER A 146 19.87 -18.29 4.14
N ILE A 147 18.63 -18.78 4.03
CA ILE A 147 17.60 -18.70 5.06
C ILE A 147 16.98 -20.10 5.21
N GLU A 148 16.89 -20.58 6.45
CA GLU A 148 16.08 -21.75 6.78
C GLU A 148 14.80 -21.27 7.44
N VAL A 149 13.68 -21.33 6.72
CA VAL A 149 12.39 -20.76 7.15
C VAL A 149 11.72 -21.71 8.15
N ASP A 150 11.40 -21.20 9.34
CA ASP A 150 10.59 -21.91 10.32
C ASP A 150 9.11 -21.84 9.94
N ASN A 151 8.40 -22.99 9.95
CA ASN A 151 7.01 -23.06 9.51
C ASN A 151 6.00 -22.55 10.56
N ASP A 152 6.37 -22.57 11.84
CA ASP A 152 5.49 -22.15 12.93
C ASP A 152 5.68 -20.69 13.31
N LYS A 153 6.93 -20.23 13.33
CA LYS A 153 7.33 -18.88 13.72
C LYS A 153 8.30 -18.26 12.70
N PRO A 154 7.85 -17.99 11.46
CA PRO A 154 8.73 -17.61 10.37
C PRO A 154 9.49 -16.29 10.64
N TYR A 155 8.88 -15.34 11.35
CA TYR A 155 9.52 -14.06 11.69
C TYR A 155 10.34 -14.08 12.99
N GLY A 156 10.30 -15.16 13.75
CA GLY A 156 11.08 -15.30 14.99
C GLY A 156 12.20 -16.33 14.86
N LYS A 157 11.85 -17.56 14.50
CA LYS A 157 12.73 -18.73 14.54
C LYS A 157 13.42 -19.09 13.25
N SER A 158 13.11 -18.44 12.13
CA SER A 158 13.86 -18.66 10.90
C SER A 158 15.35 -18.39 11.12
N LEU A 159 16.20 -19.28 10.60
CA LEU A 159 17.66 -19.15 10.75
C LEU A 159 18.23 -18.35 9.58
N ILE A 160 18.94 -17.29 9.90
CA ILE A 160 19.71 -16.49 8.96
C ILE A 160 21.14 -16.99 8.96
N ILE A 161 21.61 -17.44 7.79
CA ILE A 161 22.91 -18.05 7.63
C ILE A 161 23.80 -17.06 6.88
N ARG A 162 24.93 -16.73 7.50
CA ARG A 162 25.98 -15.84 6.97
C ARG A 162 27.26 -16.60 6.77
N LYS A 163 28.12 -16.12 5.87
CA LYS A 163 29.49 -16.60 5.72
C LYS A 163 30.45 -15.46 6.04
N ASP A 164 31.44 -15.76 6.87
CA ASP A 164 32.58 -14.86 7.10
C ASP A 164 33.57 -14.89 5.92
N ALA A 165 34.65 -14.09 6.03
CA ALA A 165 35.69 -14.01 4.99
C ALA A 165 36.43 -15.35 4.79
N ASP A 166 36.48 -16.19 5.81
CA ASP A 166 37.13 -17.51 5.81
C ASP A 166 36.20 -18.63 5.32
N GLY A 167 34.93 -18.29 5.04
CA GLY A 167 33.91 -19.22 4.57
C GLY A 167 33.18 -19.98 5.68
N ASN A 168 33.41 -19.65 6.96
CA ASN A 168 32.71 -20.29 8.07
C ASN A 168 31.26 -19.80 8.13
N GLU A 169 30.33 -20.73 8.39
CA GLU A 169 28.91 -20.41 8.52
C GLU A 169 28.58 -19.96 9.94
N ILE A 170 27.90 -18.83 10.03
CA ILE A 170 27.33 -18.29 11.26
C ILE A 170 25.82 -18.36 11.13
N ARG A 171 25.16 -19.12 12.01
CA ARG A 171 23.70 -19.34 12.05
C ARG A 171 23.11 -18.57 13.22
N ARG A 172 22.08 -17.77 12.98
CA ARG A 172 21.38 -17.02 14.02
C ARG A 172 19.89 -17.02 13.75
N GLU A 173 19.09 -17.20 14.80
CA GLU A 173 17.64 -17.00 14.71
C GLU A 173 17.33 -15.53 14.40
N LEU A 174 16.33 -15.30 13.54
CA LEU A 174 15.94 -13.93 13.12
C LEU A 174 15.62 -13.04 14.31
N GLN A 175 14.93 -13.55 15.36
CA GLN A 175 14.61 -12.79 16.57
C GLN A 175 15.86 -12.32 17.36
N GLN A 176 17.00 -12.94 17.16
CA GLN A 176 18.28 -12.59 17.79
C GLN A 176 19.12 -11.63 16.95
N ASP A 177 18.66 -11.31 15.75
CA ASP A 177 19.35 -10.40 14.85
C ASP A 177 19.06 -8.93 15.21
N SER A 178 19.75 -8.00 14.54
CA SER A 178 19.51 -6.57 14.74
C SER A 178 18.08 -6.19 14.34
N THR A 179 17.53 -5.15 14.98
CA THR A 179 16.20 -4.63 14.65
C THR A 179 16.06 -4.32 13.17
N GLY A 180 17.08 -3.69 12.55
CA GLY A 180 17.03 -3.37 11.12
C GLY A 180 16.94 -4.60 10.22
N VAL A 181 17.64 -5.70 10.54
CA VAL A 181 17.56 -6.96 9.78
C VAL A 181 16.18 -7.59 9.95
N ARG A 182 15.65 -7.62 11.16
CA ARG A 182 14.33 -8.19 11.48
C ARG A 182 13.21 -7.43 10.77
N GLU A 183 13.23 -6.11 10.85
CA GLU A 183 12.24 -5.26 10.19
C GLU A 183 12.35 -5.38 8.67
N PHE A 184 13.57 -5.38 8.14
CA PHE A 184 13.75 -5.54 6.69
C PHE A 184 13.31 -6.91 6.19
N PHE A 185 13.40 -7.96 7.00
CA PHE A 185 12.87 -9.28 6.62
C PHE A 185 11.37 -9.23 6.32
N ALA A 186 10.59 -8.56 7.16
CA ALA A 186 9.16 -8.35 6.92
C ALA A 186 8.90 -7.45 5.70
N TRP A 187 9.70 -6.41 5.52
CA TRP A 187 9.63 -5.54 4.35
C TRP A 187 9.97 -6.28 3.06
N ALA A 188 10.96 -7.18 3.07
CA ALA A 188 11.36 -7.97 1.91
C ALA A 188 10.20 -8.84 1.39
N VAL A 189 9.33 -9.36 2.27
CA VAL A 189 8.08 -10.06 1.88
C VAL A 189 7.16 -9.12 1.08
N GLN A 190 6.99 -7.89 1.53
CA GLN A 190 6.12 -6.93 0.84
C GLN A 190 6.72 -6.47 -0.50
N ILE A 191 8.03 -6.22 -0.54
CA ILE A 191 8.75 -5.87 -1.78
C ILE A 191 8.63 -7.01 -2.80
N PHE A 192 8.81 -8.26 -2.36
CA PHE A 192 8.61 -9.44 -3.20
C PHE A 192 7.22 -9.44 -3.84
N ARG A 193 6.18 -9.18 -3.03
CA ARG A 193 4.79 -9.16 -3.51
C ARG A 193 4.52 -8.04 -4.51
N VAL A 194 5.11 -6.86 -4.32
CA VAL A 194 5.01 -5.78 -5.30
C VAL A 194 5.57 -6.23 -6.65
N VAL A 195 6.78 -6.79 -6.64
CA VAL A 195 7.52 -7.08 -7.88
C VAL A 195 7.03 -8.36 -8.55
N TYR A 196 6.81 -9.43 -7.79
CA TYR A 196 6.53 -10.75 -8.37
C TYR A 196 5.06 -11.16 -8.34
N GLU A 197 4.24 -10.52 -7.49
CA GLU A 197 2.79 -10.77 -7.41
C GLU A 197 1.94 -9.60 -7.90
N ASN A 198 2.58 -8.49 -8.34
CA ASN A 198 1.90 -7.27 -8.81
C ASN A 198 0.95 -6.64 -7.77
N ARG A 199 1.29 -6.73 -6.48
CA ARG A 199 0.49 -6.15 -5.40
C ARG A 199 0.72 -4.64 -5.28
N VAL A 200 -0.19 -3.98 -4.59
CA VAL A 200 -0.09 -2.55 -4.22
C VAL A 200 0.30 -2.45 -2.75
N VAL A 201 1.35 -1.68 -2.46
CA VAL A 201 1.81 -1.41 -1.09
C VAL A 201 1.68 0.07 -0.80
N PHE A 202 1.08 0.40 0.34
CA PHE A 202 1.10 1.73 0.94
C PHE A 202 1.96 1.68 2.20
N ALA A 203 3.10 2.33 2.17
CA ALA A 203 4.07 2.35 3.24
C ALA A 203 4.15 3.76 3.86
N ASP A 204 3.61 3.92 5.05
CA ASP A 204 3.75 5.17 5.77
C ASP A 204 5.08 5.23 6.52
N GLU A 205 5.74 6.40 6.48
CA GLU A 205 7.05 6.63 7.11
C GLU A 205 8.09 5.54 6.79
N MET A 206 8.33 5.28 5.49
CA MET A 206 9.26 4.22 5.05
C MET A 206 10.67 4.37 5.68
N ASP A 207 11.13 5.59 5.88
CA ASP A 207 12.44 5.90 6.46
C ASP A 207 12.54 5.61 7.97
N ARG A 208 11.43 5.34 8.64
CA ARG A 208 11.45 4.88 10.04
C ARG A 208 12.10 3.51 10.19
N VAL A 209 11.95 2.66 9.18
CA VAL A 209 12.46 1.29 9.15
C VAL A 209 13.69 1.15 8.28
N LEU A 210 13.68 1.79 7.12
CA LEU A 210 14.76 1.68 6.13
C LEU A 210 15.68 2.90 6.23
N ASN A 211 16.95 2.66 6.51
CA ASN A 211 17.92 3.75 6.41
C ASN A 211 17.98 4.29 4.96
N PRO A 212 18.47 5.53 4.74
CA PRO A 212 18.46 6.18 3.43
C PRO A 212 19.06 5.37 2.29
N ILE A 213 20.17 4.65 2.54
CA ILE A 213 20.85 3.84 1.53
C ILE A 213 20.02 2.61 1.17
N LEU A 214 19.43 1.96 2.16
CA LEU A 214 18.60 0.77 1.95
C LEU A 214 17.29 1.14 1.24
N SER A 215 16.65 2.26 1.62
CA SER A 215 15.44 2.74 0.94
C SER A 215 15.70 3.07 -0.54
N ASP A 216 16.85 3.68 -0.85
CA ASP A 216 17.22 3.97 -2.24
C ASP A 216 17.45 2.68 -3.06
N ARG A 217 18.10 1.67 -2.46
CA ARG A 217 18.25 0.33 -3.09
C ARG A 217 16.92 -0.34 -3.35
N VAL A 218 16.00 -0.30 -2.38
CA VAL A 218 14.64 -0.88 -2.53
C VAL A 218 13.90 -0.21 -3.67
N VAL A 219 13.92 1.12 -3.73
CA VAL A 219 13.26 1.87 -4.80
C VAL A 219 13.90 1.58 -6.16
N ALA A 220 15.24 1.54 -6.23
CA ALA A 220 15.95 1.18 -7.46
C ALA A 220 15.61 -0.24 -7.93
N PHE A 221 15.48 -1.20 -7.01
CA PHE A 221 15.06 -2.56 -7.33
C PHE A 221 13.63 -2.62 -7.85
N VAL A 222 12.69 -1.96 -7.17
CA VAL A 222 11.29 -1.91 -7.60
C VAL A 222 11.16 -1.25 -8.98
N ASN A 223 11.82 -0.11 -9.20
CA ASN A 223 11.76 0.60 -10.49
C ASN A 223 12.50 -0.12 -11.62
N GLY A 224 13.48 -0.97 -11.31
CA GLY A 224 14.27 -1.70 -12.29
C GLY A 224 13.63 -3.00 -12.80
N ALA A 225 12.58 -3.49 -12.16
CA ALA A 225 11.91 -4.74 -12.49
C ALA A 225 10.68 -4.51 -13.39
N GLU A 226 10.43 -5.43 -14.35
CA GLU A 226 9.20 -5.43 -15.12
C GLU A 226 8.03 -6.01 -14.30
N HIS A 227 7.16 -5.16 -13.80
CA HIS A 227 5.95 -5.56 -13.06
C HIS A 227 4.83 -4.52 -13.18
N ARG A 228 3.65 -4.85 -12.65
CA ARG A 228 2.46 -3.99 -12.57
C ARG A 228 2.10 -3.61 -11.15
N GLY A 229 2.89 -4.06 -10.18
CA GLY A 229 2.72 -3.68 -8.77
C GLY A 229 3.02 -2.21 -8.55
N GLN A 230 2.54 -1.66 -7.44
CA GLN A 230 2.76 -0.27 -7.07
C GLN A 230 3.32 -0.19 -5.65
N PHE A 231 4.36 0.60 -5.48
CA PHE A 231 4.96 0.90 -4.19
C PHE A 231 4.77 2.39 -3.90
N ILE A 232 3.80 2.70 -3.05
CA ILE A 232 3.42 4.06 -2.67
C ILE A 232 3.88 4.25 -1.23
N PHE A 233 4.67 5.28 -0.97
CA PHE A 233 5.22 5.51 0.37
C PHE A 233 5.29 6.99 0.73
N SER A 234 5.19 7.28 2.02
CA SER A 234 5.58 8.56 2.60
C SER A 234 6.98 8.47 3.21
N THR A 235 7.71 9.58 3.21
CA THR A 235 9.07 9.64 3.74
C THR A 235 9.47 11.08 4.10
N HIS A 236 10.34 11.23 5.11
CA HIS A 236 11.05 12.47 5.40
C HIS A 236 12.46 12.50 4.78
N ASN A 237 12.85 11.43 4.08
CA ASN A 237 14.16 11.33 3.48
C ASN A 237 14.26 12.16 2.19
N VAL A 238 14.86 13.33 2.30
CA VAL A 238 15.06 14.27 1.19
C VAL A 238 15.96 13.75 0.07
N LEU A 239 16.70 12.67 0.26
CA LEU A 239 17.49 12.02 -0.79
C LEU A 239 16.60 11.44 -1.90
N HIS A 240 15.32 11.16 -1.59
CA HIS A 240 14.33 10.75 -2.60
C HIS A 240 13.90 11.88 -3.54
N LEU A 241 14.30 13.14 -3.29
CA LEU A 241 14.09 14.25 -4.24
C LEU A 241 15.10 14.20 -5.38
N ASN A 242 15.17 13.06 -6.08
CA ASN A 242 16.16 12.75 -7.09
C ASN A 242 15.49 12.35 -8.43
N LEU A 243 15.53 13.27 -9.40
CA LEU A 243 14.95 13.06 -10.73
C LEU A 243 15.72 12.07 -11.62
N LYS A 244 16.82 11.47 -11.14
CA LYS A 244 17.46 10.33 -11.79
C LYS A 244 16.75 9.01 -11.46
N THR A 245 16.07 8.97 -10.31
CA THR A 245 15.37 7.79 -9.79
C THR A 245 13.86 7.88 -10.01
N TYR A 246 13.30 9.10 -9.93
CA TYR A 246 11.86 9.34 -10.02
C TYR A 246 11.51 10.30 -11.16
N MET A 247 10.33 10.12 -11.72
CA MET A 247 9.68 11.14 -12.54
C MET A 247 9.01 12.18 -11.63
N LYS A 248 8.81 13.40 -12.14
CA LYS A 248 8.14 14.48 -11.38
C LYS A 248 6.75 14.07 -10.92
N GLU A 249 6.05 13.32 -11.75
CA GLU A 249 4.70 12.83 -11.52
C GLU A 249 4.63 11.78 -10.40
N GLN A 250 5.77 11.25 -9.96
CA GLN A 250 5.87 10.31 -8.85
C GLN A 250 6.16 10.98 -7.52
N ILE A 251 6.56 12.26 -7.51
CA ILE A 251 6.91 13.01 -6.30
C ILE A 251 5.77 13.93 -5.93
N TYR A 252 5.24 13.73 -4.73
CA TYR A 252 4.17 14.53 -4.15
C TYR A 252 4.63 15.19 -2.86
N PHE A 253 4.11 16.38 -2.61
CA PHE A 253 4.30 17.13 -1.38
C PHE A 253 2.97 17.28 -0.66
N VAL A 254 3.03 17.22 0.68
CA VAL A 254 1.90 17.55 1.54
C VAL A 254 2.28 18.78 2.34
N THR A 255 1.48 19.83 2.23
CA THR A 255 1.61 21.03 3.07
C THR A 255 0.37 21.21 3.93
N LYS A 256 0.51 21.93 5.03
CA LYS A 256 -0.61 22.29 5.92
C LYS A 256 -0.65 23.79 6.09
N SER A 257 -1.74 24.41 5.63
CA SER A 257 -1.96 25.84 5.82
C SER A 257 -2.08 26.20 7.30
N LYS A 258 -1.39 27.25 7.73
CA LYS A 258 -1.50 27.77 9.10
C LYS A 258 -2.85 28.40 9.39
N ASP A 259 -3.43 29.04 8.38
CA ASP A 259 -4.67 29.81 8.54
C ASP A 259 -5.92 28.91 8.53
N SER A 260 -6.00 27.99 7.57
CA SER A 260 -7.16 27.12 7.41
C SER A 260 -7.02 25.78 8.13
N LEU A 261 -5.81 25.39 8.54
CA LEU A 261 -5.43 24.06 9.05
C LEU A 261 -5.78 22.92 8.09
N THR A 262 -6.00 23.25 6.82
CA THR A 262 -6.22 22.26 5.75
C THR A 262 -4.90 21.76 5.20
N SER A 263 -4.87 20.48 4.82
CA SER A 263 -3.74 19.90 4.12
C SER A 263 -4.01 19.87 2.63
N GLU A 264 -2.97 20.16 1.84
CA GLU A 264 -2.99 20.10 0.38
C GLU A 264 -1.95 19.12 -0.11
N LEU A 265 -2.31 18.33 -1.12
CA LEU A 265 -1.44 17.40 -1.83
C LEU A 265 -1.25 17.89 -3.26
N TYR A 266 0.01 18.05 -3.68
CA TYR A 266 0.35 18.49 -5.04
C TYR A 266 1.60 17.77 -5.53
N SER A 267 1.77 17.68 -6.86
CA SER A 267 2.89 16.99 -7.50
C SER A 267 4.04 17.95 -7.80
N LEU A 268 5.26 17.43 -7.83
CA LEU A 268 6.40 18.18 -8.39
C LEU A 268 6.18 18.53 -9.87
N ALA A 269 5.33 17.79 -10.58
CA ALA A 269 4.95 18.09 -11.96
C ALA A 269 4.16 19.40 -12.11
N ASP A 270 3.51 19.88 -11.03
CA ASP A 270 2.78 21.15 -11.02
C ASP A 270 3.72 22.38 -11.06
N PHE A 271 5.04 22.16 -10.95
CA PHE A 271 6.07 23.20 -11.03
C PHE A 271 6.76 23.20 -12.39
N PRO A 272 6.32 24.04 -13.36
CA PRO A 272 6.84 24.06 -14.73
C PRO A 272 8.32 24.44 -14.83
N ASP A 273 8.81 25.25 -13.88
CA ASP A 273 10.20 25.72 -13.85
C ASP A 273 11.20 24.65 -13.41
N VAL A 274 10.73 23.55 -12.83
CA VAL A 274 11.59 22.42 -12.46
C VAL A 274 11.85 21.55 -13.70
N ARG A 275 13.06 21.64 -14.26
CA ARG A 275 13.48 20.86 -15.45
C ARG A 275 14.32 19.67 -15.02
N TYR A 276 14.15 18.52 -15.69
CA TYR A 276 14.88 17.27 -15.37
C TYR A 276 16.42 17.41 -15.40
N GLU A 277 16.94 18.17 -16.36
CA GLU A 277 18.39 18.26 -16.59
C GLU A 277 19.11 19.19 -15.62
N THR A 278 18.41 20.19 -15.07
CA THR A 278 19.01 21.27 -14.29
C THR A 278 18.45 21.40 -12.88
N ALA A 279 17.46 20.59 -12.55
CA ALA A 279 16.70 20.77 -11.33
C ALA A 279 17.50 20.32 -10.10
N LYS A 280 17.74 21.29 -9.24
CA LYS A 280 18.22 21.08 -7.88
C LYS A 280 17.01 20.96 -6.94
N VAL A 281 16.20 19.91 -7.12
CA VAL A 281 14.91 19.74 -6.40
C VAL A 281 15.14 19.79 -4.90
N TYR A 282 16.17 19.14 -4.41
CA TYR A 282 16.57 19.20 -3.00
C TYR A 282 16.83 20.65 -2.52
N GLU A 283 17.57 21.47 -3.31
CA GLU A 283 17.84 22.84 -2.93
C GLU A 283 16.55 23.70 -2.91
N PHE A 284 15.63 23.48 -3.87
CA PHE A 284 14.36 24.18 -3.91
C PHE A 284 13.48 23.81 -2.72
N TYR A 285 13.44 22.54 -2.36
CA TYR A 285 12.72 22.07 -1.19
C TYR A 285 13.29 22.69 0.09
N MET A 286 14.61 22.62 0.29
CA MET A 286 15.27 23.18 1.47
C MET A 286 15.13 24.71 1.59
N LYS A 287 14.87 25.42 0.49
CA LYS A 287 14.57 26.86 0.47
C LYS A 287 13.08 27.18 0.63
N GLY A 288 12.23 26.17 0.80
CA GLY A 288 10.78 26.35 0.90
C GLY A 288 10.08 26.71 -0.42
N ILE A 289 10.78 26.72 -1.56
CA ILE A 289 10.21 27.10 -2.86
C ILE A 289 9.12 26.13 -3.32
N LEU A 290 9.26 24.86 -2.93
CA LEU A 290 8.31 23.80 -3.30
C LEU A 290 7.22 23.59 -2.24
N GLY A 291 7.21 24.36 -1.15
CA GLY A 291 6.32 24.11 -0.02
C GLY A 291 6.64 22.80 0.72
N GLY A 292 5.72 22.38 1.61
CA GLY A 292 5.87 21.13 2.38
C GLY A 292 7.01 21.15 3.40
N THR A 293 7.54 22.33 3.75
CA THR A 293 8.55 22.52 4.77
C THR A 293 7.95 23.11 6.04
N ALA A 294 8.57 22.85 7.20
CA ALA A 294 8.10 23.34 8.50
C ALA A 294 8.17 24.88 8.67
N PHE A 295 8.57 25.61 7.65
CA PHE A 295 8.80 27.06 7.67
C PHE A 295 7.68 27.88 7.02
N GLU A 296 6.58 27.25 6.62
CA GLU A 296 5.39 27.93 6.06
C GLU A 296 4.33 28.27 7.09
#